data_7befa11bc7496523111cf7475f738b1e
#
_entry.id   7befa11bc7496523111cf7475f738b1e
#
_cell.length_a   1.000
_cell.length_b   1.000
_cell.length_c   1.000
_cell.angle_alpha   90.00
_cell.angle_beta   90.00
_cell.angle_gamma   90.00
#
_symmetry.space_group_name_H-M   'P 1'
#
loop_
_entity.id
_entity.type
_entity.pdbx_description
1 polymer ?
#
loop_
_entity_poly.entity_id
_entity_poly.type
_entity_poly.pdbx_seq_one_letter_code
_entity_poly.pdbx_strand_id
1 'polypeptide(L)'
;MNKKDFTYLPNHVAIIMDGNGRWAKKIGKKRAFGHENGTKSVKECINQSIKLGIKNLTLFVFSTENWNRPKFEVNALMDLLVYSIDKERVSLIENNIKLNVLGDLDSLKNKPKSKLESIISETKNNKKLNLNLAISYGSKQEIVNAIREVSNKVKNNIISVKNIDENIINEHLYTRNLPNVDLLIRTGGEKRVSNFLLWQIAY
;
A
#
# COMPACT_ATOMS: atom_id res chain seq x y z
N MET A 1 -10.87 -0.19 23.36
CA MET A 1 -10.38 -1.57 23.43
C MET A 1 -8.94 -1.52 23.88
N ASN A 2 -8.59 -2.21 24.92
CA ASN A 2 -7.22 -2.29 25.44
C ASN A 2 -6.48 -3.48 24.80
N LYS A 3 -5.16 -3.36 24.62
CA LYS A 3 -4.28 -4.40 24.04
C LYS A 3 -4.37 -5.75 24.81
N LYS A 4 -4.86 -5.72 26.04
CA LYS A 4 -5.03 -6.91 26.90
C LYS A 4 -6.21 -7.82 26.51
N ASP A 5 -7.09 -7.35 25.61
CA ASP A 5 -8.32 -8.07 25.25
C ASP A 5 -8.13 -9.06 24.08
N PHE A 6 -6.89 -9.16 23.52
CA PHE A 6 -6.61 -10.01 22.38
C PHE A 6 -5.57 -11.08 22.75
N THR A 7 -5.87 -12.34 22.47
CA THR A 7 -4.93 -13.46 22.59
C THR A 7 -3.89 -13.46 21.47
N TYR A 8 -4.23 -12.90 20.32
CA TYR A 8 -3.36 -12.74 19.15
C TYR A 8 -3.62 -11.41 18.46
N LEU A 9 -2.55 -10.72 18.08
CA LEU A 9 -2.60 -9.51 17.28
C LEU A 9 -1.88 -9.74 15.96
N PRO A 10 -2.48 -9.39 14.80
CA PRO A 10 -1.79 -9.49 13.52
C PRO A 10 -0.58 -8.55 13.50
N ASN A 11 0.53 -9.04 12.95
CA ASN A 11 1.73 -8.24 12.72
C ASN A 11 1.61 -7.37 11.47
N HIS A 12 0.91 -7.90 10.44
CA HIS A 12 0.69 -7.23 9.16
C HIS A 12 -0.79 -7.22 8.79
N VAL A 13 -1.38 -6.03 8.74
CA VAL A 13 -2.76 -5.81 8.28
C VAL A 13 -2.72 -5.15 6.91
N ALA A 14 -3.48 -5.69 5.96
CA ALA A 14 -3.66 -5.10 4.62
C ALA A 14 -5.13 -4.68 4.43
N ILE A 15 -5.36 -3.50 3.84
CA ILE A 15 -6.72 -2.94 3.68
C ILE A 15 -6.96 -2.52 2.23
N ILE A 16 -8.01 -3.07 1.63
CA ILE A 16 -8.58 -2.57 0.37
C ILE A 16 -9.68 -1.57 0.73
N MET A 17 -9.40 -0.29 0.52
CA MET A 17 -10.27 0.82 0.88
C MET A 17 -11.34 1.07 -0.20
N ASP A 18 -12.34 0.21 -0.25
CA ASP A 18 -13.44 0.28 -1.23
C ASP A 18 -14.71 0.89 -0.61
N GLY A 19 -15.60 1.38 -1.49
CA GLY A 19 -16.94 1.86 -1.13
C GLY A 19 -17.08 3.37 -0.99
N ASN A 20 -16.01 4.14 -0.84
CA ASN A 20 -16.04 5.60 -0.62
C ASN A 20 -16.86 6.35 -1.71
N GLY A 21 -16.63 6.03 -2.98
CA GLY A 21 -17.38 6.65 -4.09
C GLY A 21 -18.85 6.23 -4.14
N ARG A 22 -19.19 4.99 -3.77
CA ARG A 22 -20.57 4.50 -3.68
C ARG A 22 -21.32 5.17 -2.52
N TRP A 23 -20.65 5.28 -1.37
CA TRP A 23 -21.18 5.99 -0.20
C TRP A 23 -21.50 7.45 -0.53
N ALA A 24 -20.57 8.20 -1.17
CA ALA A 24 -20.80 9.56 -1.57
C ALA A 24 -22.03 9.70 -2.49
N LYS A 25 -22.17 8.81 -3.48
CA LYS A 25 -23.35 8.79 -4.37
C LYS A 25 -24.66 8.55 -3.61
N LYS A 26 -24.68 7.65 -2.61
CA LYS A 26 -25.88 7.39 -1.77
C LYS A 26 -26.37 8.64 -1.02
N ILE A 27 -25.47 9.55 -0.66
CA ILE A 27 -25.81 10.82 0.00
C ILE A 27 -25.86 12.02 -0.96
N GLY A 28 -26.01 11.78 -2.28
CA GLY A 28 -26.14 12.83 -3.28
C GLY A 28 -24.87 13.64 -3.57
N LYS A 29 -23.68 13.11 -3.21
CA LYS A 29 -22.39 13.78 -3.40
C LYS A 29 -21.58 13.16 -4.55
N LYS A 30 -20.63 13.93 -5.10
CA LYS A 30 -19.68 13.45 -6.10
C LYS A 30 -18.72 12.42 -5.51
N ARG A 31 -18.17 11.52 -6.34
CA ARG A 31 -17.20 10.49 -5.89
C ARG A 31 -15.98 11.09 -5.20
N ALA A 32 -15.48 12.23 -5.66
CA ALA A 32 -14.35 12.94 -5.06
C ALA A 32 -14.59 13.25 -3.56
N PHE A 33 -15.79 13.70 -3.19
CA PHE A 33 -16.17 13.91 -1.80
C PHE A 33 -16.01 12.65 -0.93
N GLY A 34 -16.32 11.47 -1.52
CA GLY A 34 -16.11 10.19 -0.83
C GLY A 34 -14.63 9.88 -0.59
N HIS A 35 -13.78 10.17 -1.56
CA HIS A 35 -12.33 9.97 -1.42
C HIS A 35 -11.71 10.92 -0.40
N GLU A 36 -12.10 12.19 -0.38
CA GLU A 36 -11.67 13.16 0.64
C GLU A 36 -12.06 12.72 2.06
N ASN A 37 -13.30 12.23 2.25
CA ASN A 37 -13.71 11.71 3.55
C ASN A 37 -13.01 10.40 3.91
N GLY A 38 -12.64 9.59 2.91
CA GLY A 38 -11.83 8.38 3.10
C GLY A 38 -10.49 8.66 3.78
N THR A 39 -9.89 9.84 3.57
CA THR A 39 -8.62 10.20 4.24
C THR A 39 -8.74 10.26 5.76
N LYS A 40 -9.91 10.65 6.31
CA LYS A 40 -10.17 10.63 7.75
C LYS A 40 -10.18 9.20 8.30
N SER A 41 -10.80 8.27 7.56
CA SER A 41 -10.81 6.85 7.93
C SER A 41 -9.41 6.24 7.88
N VAL A 42 -8.59 6.63 6.90
CA VAL A 42 -7.17 6.24 6.83
C VAL A 42 -6.41 6.69 8.06
N LYS A 43 -6.56 7.95 8.45
CA LYS A 43 -5.91 8.49 9.66
C LYS A 43 -6.32 7.72 10.91
N GLU A 44 -7.60 7.41 11.05
CA GLU A 44 -8.09 6.60 12.18
C GLU A 44 -7.52 5.18 12.16
N CYS A 45 -7.47 4.53 10.99
CA CYS A 45 -6.83 3.21 10.85
C CYS A 45 -5.35 3.23 11.28
N ILE A 46 -4.59 4.26 10.90
CA ILE A 46 -3.19 4.44 11.30
C ILE A 46 -3.10 4.58 12.82
N ASN A 47 -3.92 5.45 13.41
CA ASN A 47 -3.93 5.69 14.85
C ASN A 47 -4.29 4.42 15.65
N GLN A 48 -5.28 3.66 15.20
CA GLN A 48 -5.67 2.41 15.84
C GLN A 48 -4.61 1.33 15.68
N SER A 49 -3.96 1.25 14.51
CA SER A 49 -2.84 0.33 14.29
C SER A 49 -1.69 0.59 15.27
N ILE A 50 -1.36 1.86 15.50
CA ILE A 50 -0.34 2.25 16.48
C ILE A 50 -0.77 1.87 17.90
N LYS A 51 -2.01 2.18 18.29
CA LYS A 51 -2.54 1.87 19.64
C LYS A 51 -2.54 0.37 19.93
N LEU A 52 -2.94 -0.44 18.94
CA LEU A 52 -2.96 -1.90 19.05
C LEU A 52 -1.54 -2.51 18.97
N GLY A 53 -0.56 -1.78 18.44
CA GLY A 53 0.82 -2.26 18.27
C GLY A 53 1.04 -3.10 17.04
N ILE A 54 0.17 -2.95 16.02
CA ILE A 54 0.38 -3.48 14.66
C ILE A 54 1.69 -2.91 14.13
N LYS A 55 2.50 -3.76 13.50
CA LYS A 55 3.83 -3.35 13.01
C LYS A 55 3.82 -2.94 11.54
N ASN A 56 2.95 -3.53 10.75
CA ASN A 56 2.85 -3.27 9.30
C ASN A 56 1.39 -3.04 8.91
N LEU A 57 1.12 -1.90 8.30
CA LEU A 57 -0.18 -1.56 7.73
C LEU A 57 -0.01 -1.28 6.24
N THR A 58 -0.63 -2.08 5.38
CA THR A 58 -0.61 -1.89 3.93
C THR A 58 -1.97 -1.42 3.44
N LEU A 59 -2.00 -0.27 2.76
CA LEU A 59 -3.22 0.34 2.24
C LEU A 59 -3.21 0.30 0.71
N PHE A 60 -4.28 -0.21 0.09
CA PHE A 60 -4.44 -0.20 -1.36
C PHE A 60 -4.98 1.15 -1.82
N VAL A 61 -4.08 2.04 -2.24
CA VAL A 61 -4.40 3.44 -2.57
C VAL A 61 -4.76 3.61 -4.04
N PHE A 62 -3.96 3.02 -4.96
CA PHE A 62 -4.16 3.16 -6.39
C PHE A 62 -3.65 1.92 -7.13
N SER A 63 -4.56 1.19 -7.77
CA SER A 63 -4.21 -0.02 -8.52
C SER A 63 -3.76 0.30 -9.95
N THR A 64 -3.03 -0.65 -10.58
CA THR A 64 -2.67 -0.56 -12.01
C THR A 64 -3.91 -0.41 -12.90
N GLU A 65 -5.02 -1.06 -12.55
CA GLU A 65 -6.29 -0.96 -13.29
C GLU A 65 -6.93 0.42 -13.19
N ASN A 66 -6.60 1.22 -12.17
CA ASN A 66 -7.13 2.56 -12.00
C ASN A 66 -6.61 3.54 -13.07
N TRP A 67 -5.48 3.24 -13.75
CA TRP A 67 -4.99 4.03 -14.87
C TRP A 67 -5.97 4.05 -16.05
N ASN A 68 -6.85 3.06 -16.18
CA ASN A 68 -7.89 2.99 -17.21
C ASN A 68 -9.09 3.90 -16.94
N ARG A 69 -9.12 4.61 -15.80
CA ARG A 69 -10.17 5.59 -15.50
C ARG A 69 -10.00 6.86 -16.34
N PRO A 70 -11.07 7.67 -16.49
CA PRO A 70 -10.95 8.97 -17.14
C PRO A 70 -9.80 9.81 -16.56
N LYS A 71 -9.02 10.47 -17.43
CA LYS A 71 -7.81 11.22 -17.03
C LYS A 71 -8.08 12.25 -15.93
N PHE A 72 -9.24 12.91 -15.94
CA PHE A 72 -9.60 13.87 -14.90
C PHE A 72 -9.75 13.21 -13.51
N GLU A 73 -10.31 11.98 -13.44
CA GLU A 73 -10.46 11.22 -12.19
C GLU A 73 -9.08 10.79 -11.67
N VAL A 74 -8.23 10.28 -12.55
CA VAL A 74 -6.84 9.91 -12.21
C VAL A 74 -6.07 11.10 -11.66
N ASN A 75 -6.12 12.26 -12.35
CA ASN A 75 -5.42 13.45 -11.88
C ASN A 75 -5.95 13.91 -10.52
N ALA A 76 -7.27 13.95 -10.31
CA ALA A 76 -7.86 14.32 -9.02
C ALA A 76 -7.45 13.38 -7.88
N LEU A 77 -7.32 12.08 -8.13
CA LEU A 77 -6.84 11.11 -7.15
C LEU A 77 -5.35 11.32 -6.83
N MET A 78 -4.52 11.60 -7.82
CA MET A 78 -3.09 11.90 -7.61
C MET A 78 -2.89 13.22 -6.84
N ASP A 79 -3.65 14.26 -7.15
CA ASP A 79 -3.61 15.54 -6.44
C ASP A 79 -4.05 15.35 -4.97
N LEU A 80 -5.10 14.58 -4.73
CA LEU A 80 -5.55 14.23 -3.37
C LEU A 80 -4.48 13.43 -2.60
N LEU A 81 -3.82 12.48 -3.26
CA LEU A 81 -2.72 11.71 -2.67
C LEU A 81 -1.59 12.64 -2.21
N VAL A 82 -1.10 13.50 -3.11
CA VAL A 82 -0.03 14.47 -2.82
C VAL A 82 -0.42 15.38 -1.66
N TYR A 83 -1.63 15.96 -1.72
CA TYR A 83 -2.16 16.82 -0.66
C TYR A 83 -2.22 16.09 0.69
N SER A 84 -2.74 14.86 0.71
CA SER A 84 -2.89 14.09 1.94
C SER A 84 -1.52 13.74 2.55
N ILE A 85 -0.55 13.38 1.74
CA ILE A 85 0.81 13.04 2.18
C ILE A 85 1.51 14.27 2.75
N ASP A 86 1.46 15.42 2.05
CA ASP A 86 2.04 16.68 2.55
C ASP A 86 1.41 17.09 3.89
N LYS A 87 0.10 16.97 4.01
CA LYS A 87 -0.64 17.30 5.23
C LYS A 87 -0.27 16.43 6.43
N GLU A 88 -0.05 15.15 6.21
CA GLU A 88 0.25 14.19 7.28
C GLU A 88 1.77 14.03 7.54
N ARG A 89 2.64 14.72 6.79
CA ARG A 89 4.11 14.62 6.87
C ARG A 89 4.64 14.78 8.30
N VAL A 90 4.25 15.86 8.96
CA VAL A 90 4.68 16.14 10.36
C VAL A 90 4.21 15.03 11.28
N SER A 91 2.94 14.62 11.14
CA SER A 91 2.36 13.55 11.95
C SER A 91 3.07 12.21 11.76
N LEU A 92 3.51 11.88 10.53
CA LEU A 92 4.28 10.65 10.26
C LEU A 92 5.63 10.66 11.01
N ILE A 93 6.33 11.80 11.01
CA ILE A 93 7.62 11.95 11.69
C ILE A 93 7.43 11.88 13.21
N GLU A 94 6.54 12.69 13.77
CA GLU A 94 6.29 12.78 15.22
C GLU A 94 5.80 11.45 15.83
N ASN A 95 4.97 10.72 15.09
CA ASN A 95 4.48 9.41 15.52
C ASN A 95 5.43 8.24 15.21
N ASN A 96 6.63 8.53 14.69
CA ASN A 96 7.65 7.52 14.37
C ASN A 96 7.14 6.46 13.37
N ILE A 97 6.39 6.90 12.34
CA ILE A 97 5.81 6.06 11.28
C ILE A 97 6.76 6.08 10.09
N LYS A 98 7.20 4.90 9.63
CA LYS A 98 7.98 4.74 8.41
C LYS A 98 7.03 4.60 7.23
N LEU A 99 7.15 5.50 6.25
CA LEU A 99 6.41 5.42 4.99
C LEU A 99 7.18 4.58 3.98
N ASN A 100 6.50 3.63 3.35
CA ASN A 100 7.00 2.88 2.20
C ASN A 100 5.96 2.94 1.08
N VAL A 101 6.40 2.72 -0.16
CA VAL A 101 5.51 2.56 -1.32
C VAL A 101 5.77 1.20 -1.94
N LEU A 102 4.68 0.48 -2.23
CA LEU A 102 4.65 -0.76 -2.99
C LEU A 102 4.06 -0.45 -4.37
N GLY A 103 4.78 -0.76 -5.44
CA GLY A 103 4.32 -0.55 -6.81
C GLY A 103 5.30 0.24 -7.67
N ASP A 104 4.85 0.63 -8.84
CA ASP A 104 5.64 1.32 -9.84
C ASP A 104 5.58 2.85 -9.66
N LEU A 105 6.57 3.41 -8.96
CA LEU A 105 6.71 4.86 -8.78
C LEU A 105 7.10 5.58 -10.08
N ASP A 106 7.75 4.90 -11.03
CA ASP A 106 8.17 5.52 -12.29
C ASP A 106 6.98 5.81 -13.22
N SER A 107 5.87 5.12 -13.03
CA SER A 107 4.61 5.42 -13.73
C SER A 107 3.94 6.72 -13.27
N LEU A 108 4.35 7.27 -12.13
CA LEU A 108 3.81 8.51 -11.60
C LEU A 108 4.43 9.73 -12.29
N LYS A 109 3.66 10.82 -12.36
CA LYS A 109 4.20 12.12 -12.78
C LYS A 109 5.25 12.61 -11.78
N ASN A 110 6.17 13.49 -12.24
CA ASN A 110 7.29 13.98 -11.43
C ASN A 110 6.89 14.52 -10.04
N LYS A 111 5.83 15.33 -9.95
CA LYS A 111 5.41 15.95 -8.69
C LYS A 111 4.94 14.94 -7.63
N PRO A 112 3.99 14.00 -7.90
CA PRO A 112 3.66 12.93 -6.96
C PRO A 112 4.87 12.07 -6.56
N LYS A 113 5.69 11.69 -7.54
CA LYS A 113 6.87 10.86 -7.33
C LYS A 113 7.86 11.53 -6.36
N SER A 114 8.31 12.75 -6.65
CA SER A 114 9.29 13.48 -5.83
C SER A 114 8.81 13.72 -4.40
N LYS A 115 7.50 13.97 -4.22
CA LYS A 115 6.92 14.14 -2.88
C LYS A 115 6.96 12.85 -2.07
N LEU A 116 6.59 11.73 -2.67
CA LEU A 116 6.67 10.42 -2.03
C LEU A 116 8.11 10.08 -1.65
N GLU A 117 9.07 10.25 -2.57
CA GLU A 117 10.49 10.00 -2.34
C GLU A 117 11.06 10.84 -1.18
N SER A 118 10.68 12.13 -1.10
CA SER A 118 11.07 13.02 0.02
C SER A 118 10.63 12.45 1.36
N ILE A 119 9.35 12.10 1.51
CA ILE A 119 8.80 11.62 2.79
C ILE A 119 9.29 10.22 3.14
N ILE A 120 9.47 9.33 2.16
CA ILE A 120 10.10 8.02 2.35
C ILE A 120 11.50 8.22 2.94
N SER A 121 12.30 9.14 2.37
CA SER A 121 13.65 9.45 2.86
C SER A 121 13.65 10.00 4.29
N GLU A 122 12.74 10.92 4.60
CA GLU A 122 12.65 11.54 5.93
C GLU A 122 12.19 10.56 7.01
N THR A 123 11.34 9.60 6.65
CA THR A 123 10.78 8.64 7.62
C THR A 123 11.51 7.30 7.65
N LYS A 124 12.60 7.13 6.87
CA LYS A 124 13.30 5.84 6.71
C LYS A 124 13.79 5.19 8.01
N ASN A 125 14.10 6.02 9.02
CA ASN A 125 14.61 5.58 10.32
C ASN A 125 13.50 5.36 11.37
N ASN A 126 12.25 5.65 11.03
CA ASN A 126 11.10 5.45 11.93
C ASN A 126 10.80 3.96 12.11
N LYS A 127 10.33 3.57 13.32
CA LYS A 127 10.27 2.15 13.72
C LYS A 127 8.95 1.72 14.37
N LYS A 128 8.02 2.65 14.62
CA LYS A 128 6.81 2.33 15.39
C LYS A 128 5.76 1.61 14.55
N LEU A 129 5.58 2.04 13.31
CA LEU A 129 4.68 1.45 12.32
C LEU A 129 5.29 1.57 10.93
N ASN A 130 5.32 0.50 10.15
CA ASN A 130 5.55 0.54 8.71
C ASN A 130 4.20 0.79 8.02
N LEU A 131 4.00 1.99 7.48
CA LEU A 131 2.86 2.34 6.64
C LEU A 131 3.24 2.14 5.19
N ASN A 132 2.66 1.14 4.55
CA ASN A 132 2.94 0.78 3.17
C ASN A 132 1.76 1.23 2.30
N LEU A 133 2.01 2.11 1.34
CA LEU A 133 1.01 2.56 0.37
C LEU A 133 1.19 1.81 -0.93
N ALA A 134 0.24 0.95 -1.31
CA ALA A 134 0.22 0.31 -2.61
C ALA A 134 -0.32 1.31 -3.66
N ILE A 135 0.60 1.87 -4.47
CA ILE A 135 0.34 2.91 -5.47
C ILE A 135 0.85 2.44 -6.82
N SER A 136 0.03 2.58 -7.86
CA SER A 136 0.31 1.98 -9.17
C SER A 136 0.69 0.50 -9.03
N TYR A 137 -0.06 -0.17 -8.15
CA TYR A 137 0.23 -1.53 -7.72
C TYR A 137 -0.76 -2.53 -8.33
N GLY A 138 -0.25 -3.69 -8.69
CA GLY A 138 -1.00 -4.89 -9.02
C GLY A 138 -0.11 -6.10 -8.80
N SER A 139 -0.63 -7.14 -8.13
CA SER A 139 0.18 -8.30 -7.76
C SER A 139 0.71 -9.06 -8.98
N LYS A 140 -0.08 -9.17 -10.07
CA LYS A 140 0.40 -9.77 -11.32
C LYS A 140 1.60 -9.00 -11.90
N GLN A 141 1.56 -7.67 -11.85
CA GLN A 141 2.65 -6.81 -12.32
C GLN A 141 3.89 -6.94 -11.42
N GLU A 142 3.69 -6.98 -10.11
CA GLU A 142 4.76 -7.24 -9.14
C GLU A 142 5.48 -8.56 -9.41
N ILE A 143 4.72 -9.66 -9.59
CA ILE A 143 5.27 -10.99 -9.90
C ILE A 143 6.05 -10.97 -11.22
N VAL A 144 5.50 -10.35 -12.27
CA VAL A 144 6.19 -10.22 -13.57
C VAL A 144 7.49 -9.43 -13.41
N ASN A 145 7.52 -8.38 -12.61
CA ASN A 145 8.74 -7.62 -12.34
C ASN A 145 9.77 -8.45 -11.57
N ALA A 146 9.34 -9.20 -10.54
CA ALA A 146 10.22 -10.12 -9.82
C ALA A 146 10.84 -11.16 -10.76
N ILE A 147 10.04 -11.75 -11.65
CA ILE A 147 10.53 -12.72 -12.64
C ILE A 147 11.59 -12.06 -13.58
N ARG A 148 11.36 -10.82 -14.03
CA ARG A 148 12.32 -10.09 -14.88
C ARG A 148 13.63 -9.84 -14.13
N GLU A 149 13.58 -9.43 -12.87
CA GLU A 149 14.79 -9.20 -12.06
C GLU A 149 15.56 -10.50 -11.85
N VAL A 150 14.88 -11.59 -11.48
CA VAL A 150 15.49 -12.92 -11.32
C VAL A 150 16.11 -13.41 -12.64
N SER A 151 15.39 -13.27 -13.77
CA SER A 151 15.87 -13.66 -15.09
C SER A 151 17.15 -12.90 -15.49
N ASN A 152 17.22 -11.59 -15.19
CA ASN A 152 18.42 -10.79 -15.43
C ASN A 152 19.60 -11.27 -14.56
N LYS A 153 19.36 -11.63 -13.29
CA LYS A 153 20.39 -12.20 -12.41
C LYS A 153 20.87 -13.56 -12.89
N VAL A 154 19.97 -14.39 -13.41
CA VAL A 154 20.36 -15.68 -14.05
C VAL A 154 21.22 -15.43 -15.28
N LYS A 155 20.80 -14.53 -16.17
CA LYS A 155 21.57 -14.16 -17.38
C LYS A 155 22.99 -13.69 -17.05
N ASN A 156 23.14 -12.99 -15.93
CA ASN A 156 24.43 -12.47 -15.46
C ASN A 156 25.20 -13.46 -14.54
N ASN A 157 24.77 -14.72 -14.47
CA ASN A 157 25.37 -15.78 -13.63
C ASN A 157 25.44 -15.45 -12.13
N ILE A 158 24.56 -14.58 -11.62
CA ILE A 158 24.46 -14.22 -10.20
C ILE A 158 23.61 -15.26 -9.45
N ILE A 159 22.58 -15.80 -10.09
CA ILE A 159 21.70 -16.83 -9.57
C ILE A 159 21.68 -17.99 -10.56
N SER A 160 21.80 -19.24 -10.08
CA SER A 160 21.56 -20.44 -10.88
C SER A 160 20.06 -20.72 -10.98
N VAL A 161 19.60 -21.15 -12.18
CA VAL A 161 18.19 -21.56 -12.37
C VAL A 161 17.76 -22.61 -11.33
N LYS A 162 18.65 -23.51 -10.93
CA LYS A 162 18.38 -24.57 -9.94
C LYS A 162 18.08 -24.03 -8.52
N ASN A 163 18.50 -22.79 -8.23
CA ASN A 163 18.34 -22.16 -6.92
C ASN A 163 17.10 -21.26 -6.87
N ILE A 164 16.32 -21.17 -7.95
CA ILE A 164 15.09 -20.35 -7.95
C ILE A 164 14.04 -21.12 -7.14
N ASP A 165 13.68 -20.55 -6.00
CA ASP A 165 12.63 -21.00 -5.08
C ASP A 165 11.72 -19.83 -4.68
N GLU A 166 10.77 -20.09 -3.77
CA GLU A 166 9.86 -19.06 -3.26
C GLU A 166 10.59 -17.93 -2.52
N ASN A 167 11.73 -18.24 -1.84
CA ASN A 167 12.51 -17.24 -1.12
C ASN A 167 13.15 -16.26 -2.10
N ILE A 168 13.75 -16.77 -3.17
CA ILE A 168 14.31 -15.93 -4.23
C ILE A 168 13.22 -15.03 -4.84
N ILE A 169 12.01 -15.54 -5.08
CA ILE A 169 10.92 -14.69 -5.57
C ILE A 169 10.55 -13.65 -4.51
N ASN A 170 10.38 -14.02 -3.24
CA ASN A 170 10.06 -13.11 -2.13
C ASN A 170 11.06 -11.93 -2.04
N GLU A 171 12.35 -12.19 -2.22
CA GLU A 171 13.41 -11.17 -2.20
C GLU A 171 13.31 -10.14 -3.35
N HIS A 172 12.53 -10.45 -4.40
CA HIS A 172 12.35 -9.58 -5.56
C HIS A 172 10.96 -8.96 -5.63
N LEU A 173 10.05 -9.27 -4.69
CA LEU A 173 8.77 -8.60 -4.59
C LEU A 173 8.92 -7.19 -3.97
N TYR A 174 7.96 -6.31 -4.20
CA TYR A 174 7.91 -5.00 -3.53
C TYR A 174 7.81 -5.15 -2.00
N THR A 175 7.29 -6.29 -1.53
CA THR A 175 7.09 -6.63 -0.11
C THR A 175 8.27 -7.36 0.52
N ARG A 176 9.43 -7.47 -0.12
CA ARG A 176 10.63 -8.23 0.33
C ARG A 176 11.08 -7.98 1.76
N ASN A 177 10.75 -6.82 2.33
CA ASN A 177 11.11 -6.44 3.69
C ASN A 177 9.93 -6.48 4.66
N LEU A 178 8.82 -7.07 4.26
CA LEU A 178 7.59 -7.17 5.06
C LEU A 178 7.29 -8.64 5.36
N PRO A 179 6.68 -8.93 6.52
CA PRO A 179 6.13 -10.26 6.77
C PRO A 179 4.91 -10.51 5.87
N ASN A 180 4.48 -11.76 5.77
CA ASN A 180 3.23 -12.11 5.13
C ASN A 180 2.04 -11.36 5.77
N VAL A 181 0.93 -11.28 5.06
CA VAL A 181 -0.27 -10.60 5.54
C VAL A 181 -1.06 -11.54 6.46
N ASP A 182 -1.19 -11.16 7.73
CA ASP A 182 -2.00 -11.95 8.69
C ASP A 182 -3.49 -11.67 8.58
N LEU A 183 -3.87 -10.45 8.16
CA LEU A 183 -5.25 -10.04 8.04
C LEU A 183 -5.46 -9.13 6.84
N LEU A 184 -6.32 -9.56 5.90
CA LEU A 184 -6.79 -8.74 4.79
C LEU A 184 -8.21 -8.26 5.06
N ILE A 185 -8.42 -6.94 5.03
CA ILE A 185 -9.72 -6.30 5.18
C ILE A 185 -10.11 -5.64 3.85
N ARG A 186 -11.35 -5.83 3.43
CA ARG A 186 -11.93 -5.03 2.34
C ARG A 186 -13.22 -4.38 2.81
N THR A 187 -13.29 -3.05 2.68
CA THR A 187 -14.49 -2.28 2.97
C THR A 187 -15.45 -2.25 1.77
N GLY A 188 -16.70 -1.79 1.98
CA GLY A 188 -17.64 -1.57 0.88
C GLY A 188 -18.43 -2.78 0.41
N GLY A 189 -18.34 -3.95 1.11
CA GLY A 189 -19.19 -5.12 0.91
C GLY A 189 -18.77 -6.06 -0.24
N GLU A 190 -17.68 -5.77 -0.95
CA GLU A 190 -17.12 -6.64 -1.99
C GLU A 190 -16.18 -7.69 -1.38
N LYS A 191 -16.18 -8.91 -1.93
CA LYS A 191 -15.38 -10.03 -1.39
C LYS A 191 -14.17 -10.42 -2.26
N ARG A 192 -13.97 -9.78 -3.42
CA ARG A 192 -12.82 -10.05 -4.30
C ARG A 192 -11.56 -9.35 -3.83
N VAL A 193 -10.40 -9.93 -4.09
CA VAL A 193 -9.08 -9.37 -3.72
C VAL A 193 -8.51 -8.36 -4.74
N SER A 194 -9.07 -8.27 -5.95
CA SER A 194 -8.78 -7.25 -6.97
C SER A 194 -7.28 -7.09 -7.28
N ASN A 195 -6.57 -8.18 -7.54
CA ASN A 195 -5.14 -8.18 -7.88
C ASN A 195 -4.25 -7.54 -6.78
N PHE A 196 -4.68 -7.63 -5.51
CA PHE A 196 -3.96 -7.09 -4.37
C PHE A 196 -3.27 -8.20 -3.58
N LEU A 197 -1.95 -8.12 -3.45
CA LEU A 197 -1.08 -8.97 -2.62
C LEU A 197 -1.32 -10.49 -2.80
N LEU A 198 -1.59 -10.96 -4.04
CA LEU A 198 -1.97 -12.36 -4.29
C LEU A 198 -0.92 -13.37 -3.80
N TRP A 199 0.35 -13.05 -3.94
CA TRP A 199 1.45 -13.89 -3.45
C TRP A 199 1.48 -13.92 -1.92
N GLN A 200 1.32 -12.77 -1.29
CA GLN A 200 1.48 -12.57 0.15
C GLN A 200 0.28 -13.05 0.98
N ILE A 201 -0.87 -13.32 0.33
CA ILE A 201 -2.11 -13.82 0.97
C ILE A 201 -2.47 -15.24 0.50
N ALA A 202 -1.55 -15.92 -0.17
CA ALA A 202 -1.82 -17.25 -0.74
C ALA A 202 -2.09 -18.32 0.35
N TYR A 203 -1.60 -18.07 1.59
CA TYR A 203 -1.72 -19.01 2.71
C TYR A 203 -1.98 -18.30 4.02
#